data_3cc6ad3faa88e1b8d142e9cdeff5f21a
#
_entry.id   3cc6ad3faa88e1b8d142e9cdeff5f21a
#
_cell.length_a   1.000
_cell.length_b   1.000
_cell.length_c   1.000
_cell.angle_alpha   90.00
_cell.angle_beta   90.00
_cell.angle_gamma   90.00
#
_symmetry.space_group_name_H-M   'P 1'
#
loop_
_entity.id
_entity.type
_entity.pdbx_description
1 polymer ?
#
loop_
_entity_poly.entity_id
_entity_poly.type
_entity_poly.pdbx_seq_one_letter_code
_entity_poly.pdbx_strand_id
1 'polypeptide(L)'
;MTLINGKTIRVHVLSILDDFSRYILAAIIAPAQNIEAAVRVFRLAASKWGIALRMQFDRASAYDSQVFRTGLAFLGVHRNWVKSRNPTAQGKIEAYHRSLKRWFVNELPKQEVVDLEHLEALLQATISIVYNRHLHREIKMSPEQALAQRIS
;
A
#
# COMPACT_ATOMS: atom_id res chain seq x y z
N MET A 1 -13.05 6.69 11.68
CA MET A 1 -12.04 7.61 12.24
C MET A 1 -12.69 8.96 12.53
N THR A 2 -12.32 9.59 13.64
CA THR A 2 -12.87 10.90 14.02
C THR A 2 -11.79 11.97 13.87
N LEU A 3 -12.10 13.03 13.10
CA LEU A 3 -11.20 14.18 12.93
C LEU A 3 -11.23 15.09 14.15
N ILE A 4 -10.26 15.98 14.26
CA ILE A 4 -10.16 16.95 15.35
C ILE A 4 -11.42 17.83 15.52
N ASN A 5 -12.14 18.10 14.42
CA ASN A 5 -13.40 18.85 14.46
C ASN A 5 -14.60 18.03 14.92
N GLY A 6 -14.41 16.78 15.35
CA GLY A 6 -15.45 15.88 15.78
C GLY A 6 -16.16 15.11 14.68
N LYS A 7 -15.86 15.38 13.42
CA LYS A 7 -16.47 14.69 12.29
C LYS A 7 -15.92 13.26 12.16
N THR A 8 -16.80 12.27 12.10
CA THR A 8 -16.43 10.87 11.86
C THR A 8 -16.49 10.56 10.37
N ILE A 9 -15.42 9.99 9.84
CA ILE A 9 -15.30 9.63 8.43
C ILE A 9 -14.84 8.18 8.29
N ARG A 10 -15.25 7.54 7.19
CA ARG A 10 -14.72 6.24 6.79
C ARG A 10 -13.71 6.46 5.67
N VAL A 11 -12.55 5.84 5.82
CA VAL A 11 -11.49 5.94 4.83
C VAL A 11 -10.95 4.55 4.51
N HIS A 12 -10.32 4.43 3.35
CA HIS A 12 -9.68 3.21 2.88
C HIS A 12 -8.22 3.49 2.57
N VAL A 13 -7.36 2.54 2.88
CA VAL A 13 -5.95 2.58 2.48
C VAL A 13 -5.77 1.67 1.26
N LEU A 14 -5.26 2.23 0.17
CA LEU A 14 -4.88 1.48 -1.01
C LEU A 14 -3.37 1.48 -1.13
N SER A 15 -2.78 0.32 -1.34
CA SER A 15 -1.33 0.16 -1.32
C SER A 15 -0.85 -0.71 -2.49
N ILE A 16 0.38 -0.45 -2.92
CA ILE A 16 1.09 -1.29 -3.89
C ILE A 16 2.37 -1.77 -3.23
N LEU A 17 2.52 -3.09 -3.16
CA LEU A 17 3.63 -3.77 -2.51
C LEU A 17 4.56 -4.36 -3.57
N ASP A 18 5.87 -4.20 -3.39
CA ASP A 18 6.84 -4.93 -4.19
C ASP A 18 6.95 -6.36 -3.64
N ASP A 19 6.66 -7.33 -4.49
CA ASP A 19 6.55 -8.73 -4.08
C ASP A 19 7.88 -9.30 -3.53
N PHE A 20 8.99 -8.90 -4.12
CA PHE A 20 10.31 -9.39 -3.70
C PHE A 20 10.76 -8.77 -2.38
N SER A 21 10.78 -7.45 -2.32
CA SER A 21 11.34 -6.70 -1.19
C SER A 21 10.36 -6.47 -0.04
N ARG A 22 9.08 -6.65 -0.26
CA ARG A 22 7.99 -6.25 0.64
C ARG A 22 7.89 -4.74 0.83
N TYR A 23 8.65 -3.97 0.04
CA TYR A 23 8.63 -2.51 0.11
C TYR A 23 7.27 -1.97 -0.34
N ILE A 24 6.75 -0.99 0.37
CA ILE A 24 5.51 -0.32 -0.04
C ILE A 24 5.88 0.77 -1.02
N LEU A 25 5.60 0.53 -2.29
CA LEU A 25 5.93 1.44 -3.38
C LEU A 25 5.08 2.70 -3.33
N ALA A 26 3.82 2.56 -3.00
CA ALA A 26 2.89 3.66 -2.81
C ALA A 26 1.73 3.25 -1.92
N ALA A 27 1.19 4.20 -1.18
CA ALA A 27 -0.04 4.03 -0.42
C ALA A 27 -0.76 5.36 -0.37
N ILE A 28 -2.09 5.32 -0.40
CA ILE A 28 -2.94 6.50 -0.31
C ILE A 28 -4.11 6.27 0.64
N ILE A 29 -4.68 7.37 1.10
CA ILE A 29 -5.96 7.38 1.80
C ILE A 29 -7.03 7.83 0.81
N ALA A 30 -8.12 7.08 0.72
CA ALA A 30 -9.23 7.42 -0.17
C ALA A 30 -10.58 7.25 0.53
N PRO A 31 -11.58 8.09 0.20
CA PRO A 31 -12.92 7.96 0.78
C PRO A 31 -13.67 6.75 0.26
N ALA A 32 -13.25 6.20 -0.88
CA ALA A 32 -13.87 5.02 -1.50
C ALA A 32 -12.84 4.17 -2.22
N GLN A 33 -13.12 2.88 -2.30
CA GLN A 33 -12.33 1.93 -3.09
C GLN A 33 -12.90 1.89 -4.51
N ASN A 34 -12.46 2.80 -5.36
CA ASN A 34 -12.92 2.91 -6.74
C ASN A 34 -11.75 3.00 -7.71
N ILE A 35 -12.05 3.04 -9.02
CA ILE A 35 -11.02 3.09 -10.07
C ILE A 35 -10.16 4.35 -9.98
N GLU A 36 -10.71 5.47 -9.58
CA GLU A 36 -9.97 6.72 -9.42
C GLU A 36 -8.88 6.57 -8.35
N ALA A 37 -9.21 5.96 -7.23
CA ALA A 37 -8.26 5.69 -6.17
C ALA A 37 -7.17 4.71 -6.64
N ALA A 38 -7.54 3.64 -7.35
CA ALA A 38 -6.59 2.68 -7.90
C ALA A 38 -5.63 3.33 -8.89
N VAL A 39 -6.13 4.17 -9.78
CA VAL A 39 -5.31 4.93 -10.74
C VAL A 39 -4.37 5.88 -10.01
N ARG A 40 -4.87 6.57 -8.99
CA ARG A 40 -4.07 7.53 -8.21
C ARG A 40 -2.88 6.84 -7.53
N VAL A 41 -3.09 5.72 -6.85
CA VAL A 41 -1.99 5.01 -6.18
C VAL A 41 -1.02 4.40 -7.19
N PHE A 42 -1.50 3.91 -8.33
CA PHE A 42 -0.66 3.40 -9.40
C PHE A 42 0.22 4.51 -9.99
N ARG A 43 -0.34 5.68 -10.27
CA ARG A 43 0.42 6.83 -10.76
C ARG A 43 1.48 7.28 -9.77
N LEU A 44 1.17 7.27 -8.49
CA LEU A 44 2.13 7.62 -7.46
C LEU A 44 3.31 6.65 -7.44
N ALA A 45 3.05 5.35 -7.51
CA ALA A 45 4.10 4.34 -7.59
C ALA A 45 4.92 4.50 -8.88
N ALA A 46 4.27 4.65 -10.02
CA ALA A 46 4.93 4.78 -11.32
C ALA A 46 5.79 6.04 -11.41
N SER A 47 5.36 7.15 -10.82
CA SER A 47 6.11 8.41 -10.84
C SER A 47 7.41 8.33 -10.03
N LYS A 48 7.44 7.51 -8.98
CA LYS A 48 8.63 7.33 -8.12
C LYS A 48 9.55 6.23 -8.61
N TRP A 49 8.98 5.11 -9.08
CA TRP A 49 9.71 3.88 -9.30
C TRP A 49 9.72 3.43 -10.77
N GLY A 50 8.99 4.12 -11.63
CA GLY A 50 8.74 3.69 -13.00
C GLY A 50 7.69 2.58 -13.04
N ILE A 51 7.45 2.05 -14.24
CA ILE A 51 6.49 0.97 -14.45
C ILE A 51 7.19 -0.35 -14.17
N ALA A 52 6.78 -1.03 -13.11
CA ALA A 52 7.30 -2.34 -12.76
C ALA A 52 6.62 -3.43 -13.59
N LEU A 53 7.40 -4.44 -13.98
CA LEU A 53 6.86 -5.59 -14.72
C LEU A 53 5.93 -6.44 -13.85
N ARG A 54 6.14 -6.44 -12.53
CA ARG A 54 5.34 -7.22 -11.59
C ARG A 54 5.10 -6.42 -10.33
N MET A 55 3.83 -6.23 -10.00
CA MET A 55 3.37 -5.53 -8.79
C MET A 55 2.37 -6.40 -8.05
N GLN A 56 2.38 -6.30 -6.74
CA GLN A 56 1.38 -6.95 -5.90
C GLN A 56 0.47 -5.88 -5.30
N PHE A 57 -0.83 -6.06 -5.50
CA PHE A 57 -1.87 -5.17 -5.00
C PHE A 57 -2.56 -5.81 -3.80
N ASP A 58 -3.01 -4.99 -2.87
CA ASP A 58 -3.90 -5.48 -1.83
C ASP A 58 -5.27 -5.83 -2.45
N ARG A 59 -6.16 -6.45 -1.65
CA ARG A 59 -7.44 -6.94 -2.15
C ARG A 59 -8.51 -5.88 -2.25
N ALA A 60 -8.14 -4.61 -2.47
CA ALA A 60 -9.12 -3.58 -2.72
C ALA A 60 -9.87 -3.86 -4.02
N SER A 61 -11.19 -3.77 -3.96
CA SER A 61 -12.06 -4.03 -5.12
C SER A 61 -11.76 -3.13 -6.32
N ALA A 62 -11.21 -1.94 -6.06
CA ALA A 62 -10.82 -0.98 -7.11
C ALA A 62 -9.79 -1.57 -8.09
N TYR A 63 -8.90 -2.45 -7.61
CA TYR A 63 -7.89 -3.08 -8.46
C TYR A 63 -8.46 -4.21 -9.33
N ASP A 64 -9.68 -4.62 -9.09
CA ASP A 64 -10.33 -5.72 -9.81
C ASP A 64 -11.19 -5.23 -10.99
N SER A 65 -11.19 -3.94 -11.28
CA SER A 65 -11.95 -3.41 -12.39
C SER A 65 -11.36 -3.84 -13.73
N GLN A 66 -12.23 -4.09 -14.70
CA GLN A 66 -11.82 -4.47 -16.06
C GLN A 66 -10.94 -3.39 -16.71
N VAL A 67 -11.26 -2.13 -16.50
CA VAL A 67 -10.50 -0.98 -17.03
C VAL A 67 -9.08 -0.97 -16.48
N PHE A 68 -8.93 -1.18 -15.17
CA PHE A 68 -7.62 -1.21 -14.53
C PHE A 68 -6.79 -2.40 -15.01
N ARG A 69 -7.39 -3.59 -15.11
CA ARG A 69 -6.73 -4.79 -15.63
C ARG A 69 -6.26 -4.59 -17.07
N THR A 70 -7.11 -4.04 -17.90
CA THR A 70 -6.78 -3.78 -19.32
C THR A 70 -5.65 -2.78 -19.42
N GLY A 71 -5.67 -1.71 -18.64
CA GLY A 71 -4.59 -0.71 -18.59
C GLY A 71 -3.25 -1.30 -18.18
N LEU A 72 -3.22 -2.13 -17.16
CA LEU A 72 -2.00 -2.82 -16.71
C LEU A 72 -1.46 -3.76 -17.76
N ALA A 73 -2.33 -4.55 -18.40
CA ALA A 73 -1.92 -5.47 -19.46
C ALA A 73 -1.33 -4.72 -20.65
N PHE A 74 -1.92 -3.59 -21.03
CA PHE A 74 -1.43 -2.74 -22.09
C PHE A 74 -0.02 -2.20 -21.81
N LEU A 75 0.26 -1.88 -20.54
CA LEU A 75 1.57 -1.40 -20.11
C LEU A 75 2.59 -2.52 -19.88
N GLY A 76 2.19 -3.78 -20.03
CA GLY A 76 3.07 -4.93 -19.82
C GLY A 76 3.31 -5.25 -18.34
N VAL A 77 2.47 -4.77 -17.44
CA VAL A 77 2.59 -5.02 -16.01
C VAL A 77 1.88 -6.32 -15.65
N HIS A 78 2.63 -7.27 -15.10
CA HIS A 78 2.08 -8.50 -14.53
C HIS A 78 1.60 -8.24 -13.12
N ARG A 79 0.33 -8.47 -12.91
CA ARG A 79 -0.31 -8.26 -11.62
C ARG A 79 -0.44 -9.57 -10.86
N ASN A 80 0.07 -9.58 -9.63
CA ASN A 80 -0.12 -10.68 -8.72
C ASN A 80 -1.39 -10.44 -7.90
N TRP A 81 -2.48 -11.12 -8.27
CA TRP A 81 -3.68 -11.13 -7.43
C TRP A 81 -3.54 -12.12 -6.29
N VAL A 82 -3.94 -11.69 -5.11
CA VAL A 82 -4.11 -12.58 -3.98
C VAL A 82 -5.41 -13.35 -4.19
N LYS A 83 -5.29 -14.59 -4.68
CA LYS A 83 -6.42 -15.50 -4.75
C LYS A 83 -6.64 -16.10 -3.37
N SER A 84 -7.92 -16.40 -3.03
CA SER A 84 -8.27 -16.98 -1.74
C SER A 84 -7.57 -18.31 -1.44
N ARG A 85 -7.03 -18.98 -2.44
CA ARG A 85 -6.31 -20.27 -2.33
C ARG A 85 -4.80 -20.16 -2.47
N ASN A 86 -4.23 -18.96 -2.49
CA ASN A 86 -2.79 -18.77 -2.53
C ASN A 86 -2.29 -18.31 -1.16
N PRO A 87 -1.89 -19.25 -0.27
CA PRO A 87 -1.51 -18.89 1.10
C PRO A 87 -0.25 -18.03 1.17
N THR A 88 0.70 -18.19 0.25
CA THR A 88 1.94 -17.42 0.26
C THR A 88 1.68 -15.94 -0.05
N ALA A 89 0.99 -15.65 -1.14
CA ALA A 89 0.67 -14.28 -1.52
C ALA A 89 -0.27 -13.62 -0.50
N GLN A 90 -1.24 -14.37 -0.01
CA GLN A 90 -2.17 -13.90 1.02
C GLN A 90 -1.44 -13.59 2.33
N GLY A 91 -0.48 -14.42 2.72
CA GLY A 91 0.33 -14.21 3.91
C GLY A 91 1.15 -12.92 3.85
N LYS A 92 1.71 -12.57 2.70
CA LYS A 92 2.43 -11.30 2.50
C LYS A 92 1.54 -10.09 2.74
N ILE A 93 0.33 -10.10 2.19
CA ILE A 93 -0.64 -9.01 2.36
C ILE A 93 -1.14 -8.95 3.80
N GLU A 94 -1.44 -10.08 4.41
CA GLU A 94 -1.87 -10.14 5.81
C GLU A 94 -0.80 -9.60 6.76
N ALA A 95 0.47 -9.94 6.51
CA ALA A 95 1.59 -9.42 7.31
C ALA A 95 1.70 -7.89 7.19
N TYR A 96 1.54 -7.36 5.98
CA TYR A 96 1.51 -5.91 5.77
C TYR A 96 0.35 -5.25 6.50
N HIS A 97 -0.87 -5.78 6.37
CA HIS A 97 -2.05 -5.22 7.05
C HIS A 97 -1.92 -5.27 8.57
N ARG A 98 -1.31 -6.32 9.10
CA ARG A 98 -1.02 -6.45 10.54
C ARG A 98 -0.06 -5.36 11.01
N SER A 99 0.99 -5.11 10.26
CA SER A 99 1.96 -4.05 10.56
C SER A 99 1.30 -2.66 10.47
N LEU A 100 0.50 -2.43 9.45
CA LEU A 100 -0.23 -1.18 9.27
C LEU A 100 -1.18 -0.91 10.44
N LYS A 101 -1.91 -1.94 10.86
CA LYS A 101 -2.79 -1.84 12.03
C LYS A 101 -1.98 -1.48 13.28
N ARG A 102 -0.88 -2.16 13.52
CA ARG A 102 -0.04 -1.97 14.70
C ARG A 102 0.60 -0.59 14.75
N TRP A 103 1.18 -0.13 13.65
CA TRP A 103 2.01 1.07 13.64
C TRP A 103 1.28 2.32 13.19
N PHE A 104 0.15 2.19 12.56
CA PHE A 104 -0.63 3.32 12.06
C PHE A 104 -2.01 3.40 12.70
N VAL A 105 -2.87 2.40 12.48
CA VAL A 105 -4.26 2.46 12.93
C VAL A 105 -4.38 2.59 14.45
N ASN A 106 -3.62 1.78 15.19
CA ASN A 106 -3.67 1.79 16.65
C ASN A 106 -3.06 3.06 17.27
N GLU A 107 -2.23 3.78 16.51
CA GLU A 107 -1.63 5.03 16.97
C GLU A 107 -2.47 6.26 16.64
N LEU A 108 -3.46 6.15 15.74
CA LEU A 108 -4.31 7.28 15.35
C LEU A 108 -5.05 7.95 16.50
N PRO A 109 -5.58 7.23 17.51
CA PRO A 109 -6.25 7.90 18.65
C PRO A 109 -5.35 8.84 19.43
N LYS A 110 -4.03 8.68 19.32
CA LYS A 110 -3.04 9.55 19.99
C LYS A 110 -2.70 10.80 19.16
N GLN A 111 -3.24 10.89 17.93
CA GLN A 111 -2.95 11.96 16.97
C GLN A 111 -4.16 12.88 16.82
N GLU A 112 -3.89 14.17 16.65
CA GLU A 112 -4.91 15.15 16.33
C GLU A 112 -4.97 15.30 14.80
N VAL A 113 -5.82 14.50 14.15
CA VAL A 113 -5.92 14.51 12.68
C VAL A 113 -6.89 15.59 12.23
N VAL A 114 -6.38 16.50 11.43
CA VAL A 114 -7.14 17.67 10.96
C VAL A 114 -8.04 17.33 9.77
N ASP A 115 -7.48 16.64 8.76
CA ASP A 115 -8.17 16.31 7.53
C ASP A 115 -7.55 15.06 6.87
N LEU A 116 -8.06 14.70 5.69
CA LEU A 116 -7.55 13.53 4.94
C LEU A 116 -6.11 13.72 4.48
N GLU A 117 -5.73 14.92 4.10
CA GLU A 117 -4.36 15.23 3.67
C GLU A 117 -3.37 15.02 4.83
N HIS A 118 -3.72 15.47 6.01
CA HIS A 118 -2.92 15.23 7.23
C HIS A 118 -2.83 13.73 7.53
N LEU A 119 -3.94 13.01 7.42
CA LEU A 119 -3.96 11.55 7.63
C LEU A 119 -3.04 10.83 6.63
N GLU A 120 -3.10 11.23 5.37
CA GLU A 120 -2.24 10.65 4.32
C GLU A 120 -0.76 10.94 4.59
N ALA A 121 -0.43 12.14 5.07
CA ALA A 121 0.94 12.47 5.46
C ALA A 121 1.43 11.59 6.62
N LEU A 122 0.58 11.31 7.61
CA LEU A 122 0.89 10.40 8.70
C LEU A 122 1.11 8.97 8.20
N LEU A 123 0.29 8.52 7.24
CA LEU A 123 0.46 7.21 6.60
C LEU A 123 1.80 7.13 5.87
N GLN A 124 2.14 8.13 5.07
CA GLN A 124 3.40 8.17 4.33
C GLN A 124 4.61 8.13 5.28
N ALA A 125 4.55 8.90 6.38
CA ALA A 125 5.61 8.90 7.39
C ALA A 125 5.76 7.53 8.05
N THR A 126 4.65 6.88 8.40
CA THR A 126 4.67 5.55 9.01
C THR A 126 5.30 4.52 8.07
N ILE A 127 4.93 4.56 6.80
CA ILE A 127 5.48 3.63 5.81
C ILE A 127 6.97 3.88 5.59
N SER A 128 7.37 5.12 5.36
CA SER A 128 8.76 5.46 5.03
C SER A 128 9.71 5.26 6.20
N ILE A 129 9.31 5.66 7.40
CA ILE A 129 10.19 5.70 8.57
C ILE A 129 10.12 4.40 9.36
N VAL A 130 8.95 3.79 9.46
CA VAL A 130 8.75 2.59 10.29
C VAL A 130 8.74 1.33 9.43
N TYR A 131 7.73 1.17 8.57
CA TYR A 131 7.51 -0.09 7.86
C TYR A 131 8.68 -0.46 6.94
N ASN A 132 9.07 0.42 6.04
CA ASN A 132 10.10 0.13 5.05
C ASN A 132 11.51 -0.01 5.65
N ARG A 133 11.72 0.44 6.87
CA ARG A 133 12.99 0.32 7.60
C ARG A 133 13.00 -0.77 8.66
N HIS A 134 11.87 -1.41 8.91
CA HIS A 134 11.78 -2.46 9.93
C HIS A 134 12.30 -3.79 9.40
N LEU A 135 13.02 -4.52 10.23
CA LEU A 135 13.52 -5.85 9.89
C LEU A 135 12.35 -6.81 9.63
N HIS A 136 12.28 -7.34 8.42
CA HIS A 136 11.28 -8.31 8.02
C HIS A 136 11.84 -9.72 8.20
N ARG A 137 11.18 -10.54 9.00
CA ARG A 137 11.71 -11.88 9.40
C ARG A 137 11.91 -12.81 8.23
N GLU A 138 11.00 -12.83 7.26
CA GLU A 138 11.07 -13.75 6.12
C GLU A 138 12.24 -13.45 5.19
N ILE A 139 12.51 -12.18 4.93
CA ILE A 139 13.58 -11.76 4.05
C ILE A 139 14.86 -11.41 4.80
N LYS A 140 14.85 -11.44 6.15
CA LYS A 140 15.98 -11.20 7.05
C LYS A 140 16.66 -9.84 6.87
N MET A 141 15.93 -8.87 6.38
CA MET A 141 16.37 -7.49 6.20
C MET A 141 15.15 -6.57 6.15
N SER A 142 15.37 -5.25 6.12
CA SER A 142 14.26 -4.33 5.93
C SER A 142 13.81 -4.32 4.46
N PRO A 143 12.56 -3.96 4.18
CA PRO A 143 12.12 -3.76 2.79
C PRO A 143 12.99 -2.77 2.01
N GLU A 144 13.44 -1.69 2.66
CA GLU A 144 14.33 -0.70 2.05
C GLU A 144 15.66 -1.33 1.59
N GLN A 145 16.27 -2.16 2.43
CA GLN A 145 17.51 -2.87 2.10
C GLN A 145 17.30 -3.87 0.96
N ALA A 146 16.21 -4.60 0.99
CA ALA A 146 15.88 -5.58 -0.04
C ALA A 146 15.64 -4.91 -1.40
N LEU A 147 14.94 -3.79 -1.41
CA LEU A 147 14.70 -3.02 -2.65
C LEU A 147 16.02 -2.49 -3.22
N ALA A 148 16.91 -1.98 -2.37
CA ALA A 148 18.21 -1.47 -2.79
C ALA A 148 19.06 -2.56 -3.47
N GLN A 149 19.02 -3.79 -2.97
CA GLN A 149 19.70 -4.92 -3.60
C GLN A 149 19.15 -5.24 -5.00
N ARG A 150 17.84 -5.09 -5.18
CA ARG A 150 17.18 -5.41 -6.45
C ARG A 150 17.51 -4.42 -7.56
N ILE A 151 17.66 -3.16 -7.23
CA ILE A 151 17.86 -2.08 -8.20
C ILE A 151 19.33 -1.69 -8.39
N SER A 152 20.23 -2.25 -7.59
CA SER A 152 21.68 -1.99 -7.71
C SER A 152 22.39 -2.85 -8.74
#